data_0cf6ac3241486792a158efd244b962a3
#
_entry.id   0cf6ac3241486792a158efd244b962a3
#
_cell.length_a   1.000
_cell.length_b   1.000
_cell.length_c   1.000
_cell.angle_alpha   90.00
_cell.angle_beta   90.00
_cell.angle_gamma   90.00
#
_symmetry.space_group_name_H-M   'P 1'
#
loop_
_entity.id
_entity.type
_entity.pdbx_description
1 polymer ?
#
loop_
_entity_poly.entity_id
_entity_poly.type
_entity_poly.pdbx_seq_one_letter_code
_entity_poly.pdbx_strand_id
1 'polypeptide(L)'
;ILAAARHVDRLAKLQLANVSCHKVDLSWPDNLPALLQDIDTVYFLVHSMGEGGDFIAQERQVALNVRDALREVPVKQLIFLSSLQAPPHEQSDHLRARQATADILREAGVPVTELRAGIIVGAGSAAFEVMRDMVYNLPVLTPPRWVRSRTTPIALENLLHYLVALL
;
A
#
# COMPACT_ATOMS: atom_id res chain seq x y z
N ILE A 1 9.63 -7.01 -14.74
CA ILE A 1 8.97 -6.56 -13.49
C ILE A 1 9.21 -7.62 -12.43
N LEU A 2 9.62 -7.18 -11.23
CA LEU A 2 9.76 -8.03 -10.07
C LEU A 2 8.55 -7.79 -9.14
N ALA A 3 7.77 -8.82 -8.89
CA ALA A 3 6.62 -8.77 -7.98
C ALA A 3 6.96 -9.50 -6.68
N ALA A 4 7.00 -8.75 -5.58
CA ALA A 4 7.36 -9.27 -4.25
C ALA A 4 6.16 -9.27 -3.31
N ALA A 5 5.88 -10.39 -2.66
CA ALA A 5 4.80 -10.51 -1.68
C ALA A 5 5.04 -11.68 -0.72
N ARG A 6 4.36 -11.67 0.43
CA ARG A 6 4.36 -12.82 1.37
C ARG A 6 3.69 -14.06 0.77
N HIS A 7 2.66 -13.87 -0.05
CA HIS A 7 1.88 -14.92 -0.71
C HIS A 7 1.87 -14.68 -2.22
N VAL A 8 2.78 -15.32 -2.94
CA VAL A 8 2.97 -15.13 -4.39
C VAL A 8 2.16 -16.09 -5.26
N ASP A 9 1.56 -17.13 -4.67
CA ASP A 9 0.89 -18.20 -5.42
C ASP A 9 -0.22 -17.70 -6.35
N ARG A 10 -0.93 -16.65 -5.95
CA ARG A 10 -1.99 -16.03 -6.77
C ARG A 10 -1.41 -15.29 -7.97
N LEU A 11 -0.29 -14.58 -7.77
CA LEU A 11 0.40 -13.83 -8.83
C LEU A 11 1.08 -14.81 -9.81
N ALA A 12 1.73 -15.84 -9.29
CA ALA A 12 2.41 -16.84 -10.11
C ALA A 12 1.43 -17.60 -11.03
N LYS A 13 0.19 -17.84 -10.58
CA LYS A 13 -0.86 -18.48 -11.40
C LYS A 13 -1.28 -17.65 -12.61
N LEU A 14 -1.07 -16.34 -12.61
CA LEU A 14 -1.42 -15.46 -13.73
C LEU A 14 -0.47 -15.61 -14.92
N GLN A 15 0.69 -16.25 -14.74
CA GLN A 15 1.69 -16.51 -15.79
C GLN A 15 1.98 -15.29 -16.67
N LEU A 16 2.07 -14.11 -16.05
CA LEU A 16 2.29 -12.86 -16.77
C LEU A 16 3.68 -12.83 -17.41
N ALA A 17 3.74 -12.54 -18.70
CA ALA A 17 5.00 -12.36 -19.39
C ALA A 17 5.80 -11.20 -18.76
N ASN A 18 7.11 -11.38 -18.62
CA ASN A 18 8.03 -10.39 -18.05
C ASN A 18 7.79 -10.04 -16.57
N VAL A 19 7.13 -10.91 -15.82
CA VAL A 19 6.96 -10.77 -14.36
C VAL A 19 7.60 -11.95 -13.65
N SER A 20 8.56 -11.67 -12.78
CA SER A 20 9.12 -12.64 -11.83
C SER A 20 8.45 -12.45 -10.46
N CYS A 21 8.04 -13.54 -9.82
CA CYS A 21 7.38 -13.52 -8.52
C CYS A 21 8.34 -13.98 -7.43
N HIS A 22 8.54 -13.15 -6.41
CA HIS A 22 9.44 -13.44 -5.30
C HIS A 22 8.67 -13.44 -3.96
N LYS A 23 8.79 -14.53 -3.22
CA LYS A 23 8.24 -14.60 -1.87
C LYS A 23 9.14 -13.84 -0.92
N VAL A 24 8.61 -12.77 -0.33
CA VAL A 24 9.36 -11.88 0.57
C VAL A 24 8.46 -11.47 1.73
N ASP A 25 9.01 -11.51 2.92
CA ASP A 25 8.45 -10.87 4.10
C ASP A 25 9.32 -9.67 4.47
N LEU A 26 8.78 -8.48 4.33
CA LEU A 26 9.48 -7.22 4.61
C LEU A 26 9.80 -7.01 6.10
N SER A 27 9.30 -7.86 6.99
CA SER A 27 9.68 -7.88 8.40
C SER A 27 11.11 -8.40 8.61
N TRP A 28 11.68 -9.09 7.61
CA TRP A 28 13.04 -9.64 7.62
C TRP A 28 13.92 -8.88 6.62
N PRO A 29 14.84 -8.01 7.09
CA PRO A 29 15.58 -7.09 6.23
C PRO A 29 16.67 -7.75 5.38
N ASP A 30 17.21 -8.91 5.80
CA ASP A 30 18.48 -9.48 5.30
C ASP A 30 18.54 -9.65 3.77
N ASN A 31 17.42 -9.92 3.12
CA ASN A 31 17.38 -10.18 1.69
C ASN A 31 16.88 -8.99 0.86
N LEU A 32 16.51 -7.88 1.50
CA LEU A 32 15.92 -6.74 0.79
C LEU A 32 16.89 -6.02 -0.14
N PRO A 33 18.15 -5.75 0.24
CA PRO A 33 19.11 -5.14 -0.68
C PRO A 33 19.34 -5.99 -1.93
N ALA A 34 19.48 -7.32 -1.78
CA ALA A 34 19.65 -8.24 -2.90
C ALA A 34 18.42 -8.27 -3.82
N LEU A 35 17.21 -8.18 -3.25
CA LEU A 35 15.97 -8.11 -4.01
C LEU A 35 15.86 -6.83 -4.83
N LEU A 36 16.39 -5.73 -4.33
CA LEU A 36 16.34 -4.40 -4.93
C LEU A 36 17.50 -4.14 -5.91
N GLN A 37 18.44 -5.07 -6.01
CA GLN A 37 19.53 -4.96 -6.97
C GLN A 37 18.98 -4.90 -8.39
N ASP A 38 19.50 -3.98 -9.21
CA ASP A 38 19.08 -3.73 -10.61
C ASP A 38 17.61 -3.26 -10.77
N ILE A 39 17.00 -2.73 -9.69
CA ILE A 39 15.67 -2.13 -9.71
C ILE A 39 15.77 -0.61 -9.83
N ASP A 40 15.18 -0.06 -10.89
CA ASP A 40 15.12 1.40 -11.09
C ASP A 40 14.04 2.06 -10.25
N THR A 41 12.83 1.47 -10.21
CA THR A 41 11.67 2.05 -9.53
C THR A 41 11.01 1.03 -8.63
N VAL A 42 10.73 1.43 -7.39
CA VAL A 42 10.01 0.61 -6.41
C VAL A 42 8.60 1.15 -6.21
N TYR A 43 7.59 0.31 -6.41
CA TYR A 43 6.24 0.56 -5.96
C TYR A 43 6.03 -0.04 -4.57
N PHE A 44 5.90 0.79 -3.56
CA PHE A 44 5.56 0.35 -2.21
C PHE A 44 4.03 0.39 -2.02
N LEU A 45 3.41 -0.77 -2.26
CA LEU A 45 1.96 -0.97 -2.18
C LEU A 45 1.54 -1.77 -0.94
N VAL A 46 2.48 -2.02 -0.04
CA VAL A 46 2.26 -2.84 1.14
C VAL A 46 1.41 -2.10 2.16
N HIS A 47 0.49 -2.86 2.74
CA HIS A 47 -0.44 -2.37 3.72
C HIS A 47 -0.61 -3.44 4.81
N SER A 48 -0.30 -3.07 6.05
CA SER A 48 -0.49 -3.97 7.19
C SER A 48 -1.91 -3.79 7.72
N MET A 49 -2.83 -4.65 7.25
CA MET A 49 -4.12 -4.84 7.93
C MET A 49 -3.99 -6.07 8.83
N GLY A 50 -3.32 -5.94 9.96
CA GLY A 50 -3.22 -6.99 10.95
C GLY A 50 -4.42 -6.97 11.89
N GLU A 51 -5.02 -8.14 12.13
CA GLU A 51 -5.87 -8.36 13.30
C GLU A 51 -4.93 -8.46 14.52
N GLY A 52 -4.96 -7.43 15.38
CA GLY A 52 -4.19 -7.44 16.62
C GLY A 52 -3.49 -6.10 16.91
N GLY A 53 -3.35 -5.78 18.17
CA GLY A 53 -2.99 -4.46 18.69
C GLY A 53 -1.59 -3.91 18.34
N ASP A 54 -0.84 -4.49 17.42
CA ASP A 54 0.52 -4.05 17.11
C ASP A 54 0.79 -3.83 15.60
N PHE A 55 -0.28 -3.63 14.79
CA PHE A 55 -0.09 -3.37 13.36
C PHE A 55 0.71 -2.09 13.10
N ILE A 56 0.64 -1.09 13.99
CA ILE A 56 1.39 0.17 13.87
C ILE A 56 2.89 -0.08 13.98
N ALA A 57 3.31 -0.86 14.98
CA ALA A 57 4.71 -1.21 15.15
C ALA A 57 5.22 -2.07 13.99
N GLN A 58 4.42 -3.01 13.50
CA GLN A 58 4.78 -3.82 12.33
C GLN A 58 4.91 -2.98 11.06
N GLU A 59 3.95 -2.08 10.79
CA GLU A 59 4.00 -1.20 9.62
C GLU A 59 5.23 -0.29 9.69
N ARG A 60 5.50 0.26 10.88
CA ARG A 60 6.70 1.05 11.14
C ARG A 60 7.98 0.26 10.89
N GLN A 61 8.07 -0.97 11.40
CA GLN A 61 9.26 -1.82 11.21
C GLN A 61 9.50 -2.14 9.74
N VAL A 62 8.44 -2.49 9.00
CA VAL A 62 8.51 -2.73 7.55
C VAL A 62 9.01 -1.49 6.82
N ALA A 63 8.51 -0.29 7.16
CA ALA A 63 8.97 0.95 6.55
C ALA A 63 10.44 1.23 6.83
N LEU A 64 10.93 0.96 8.05
CA LEU A 64 12.34 1.10 8.44
C LEU A 64 13.22 0.13 7.64
N ASN A 65 12.83 -1.13 7.55
CA ASN A 65 13.60 -2.14 6.81
C ASN A 65 13.72 -1.78 5.31
N VAL A 66 12.63 -1.31 4.70
CA VAL A 66 12.64 -0.87 3.30
C VAL A 66 13.47 0.40 3.11
N ARG A 67 13.34 1.38 4.00
CA ARG A 67 14.19 2.59 4.00
C ARG A 67 15.67 2.24 4.03
N ASP A 68 16.06 1.35 4.94
CA ASP A 68 17.47 1.00 5.14
C ASP A 68 18.00 0.22 3.93
N ALA A 69 17.23 -0.71 3.38
CA ALA A 69 17.57 -1.42 2.16
C ALA A 69 17.74 -0.47 0.95
N LEU A 70 16.88 0.55 0.81
CA LEU A 70 16.97 1.55 -0.26
C LEU A 70 18.23 2.42 -0.17
N ARG A 71 18.80 2.59 1.03
CA ARG A 71 20.08 3.31 1.21
C ARG A 71 21.29 2.53 0.71
N GLU A 72 21.18 1.22 0.58
CA GLU A 72 22.27 0.34 0.18
C GLU A 72 22.34 0.09 -1.34
N VAL A 73 21.28 0.47 -2.09
CA VAL A 73 21.15 0.16 -3.51
C VAL A 73 20.80 1.40 -4.34
N PRO A 74 21.21 1.47 -5.61
CA PRO A 74 21.03 2.66 -6.45
C PRO A 74 19.64 2.72 -7.10
N VAL A 75 18.55 2.58 -6.31
CA VAL A 75 17.18 2.77 -6.79
C VAL A 75 16.96 4.23 -7.17
N LYS A 76 16.32 4.50 -8.32
CA LYS A 76 16.12 5.86 -8.82
C LYS A 76 14.95 6.57 -8.17
N GLN A 77 13.88 5.84 -7.83
CA GLN A 77 12.69 6.40 -7.17
C GLN A 77 11.87 5.35 -6.42
N LEU A 78 11.15 5.81 -5.42
CA LEU A 78 10.14 5.06 -4.71
C LEU A 78 8.76 5.71 -4.90
N ILE A 79 7.77 4.95 -5.33
CA ILE A 79 6.37 5.38 -5.44
C ILE A 79 5.59 4.69 -4.33
N PHE A 80 5.06 5.47 -3.40
CA PHE A 80 4.30 4.99 -2.26
C PHE A 80 2.82 5.28 -2.41
N LEU A 81 1.99 4.26 -2.51
CA LEU A 81 0.54 4.40 -2.50
C LEU A 81 0.05 4.52 -1.05
N SER A 82 -0.42 5.69 -0.68
CA SER A 82 -0.88 6.07 0.64
C SER A 82 -2.37 6.39 0.65
N SER A 83 -2.89 6.81 1.80
CA SER A 83 -4.28 7.21 1.99
C SER A 83 -4.43 8.73 2.07
N LEU A 84 -5.60 9.25 1.73
CA LEU A 84 -5.96 10.62 2.03
C LEU A 84 -5.83 10.88 3.53
N GLN A 85 -5.28 12.03 3.87
CA GLN A 85 -5.09 12.42 5.26
C GLN A 85 -6.30 13.21 5.78
N ALA A 86 -6.61 13.04 7.05
CA ALA A 86 -7.55 13.87 7.78
C ALA A 86 -6.81 14.87 8.67
N PRO A 87 -7.47 15.92 9.17
CA PRO A 87 -6.91 16.78 10.19
C PRO A 87 -6.40 15.98 11.41
N PRO A 88 -5.31 16.39 12.08
CA PRO A 88 -4.67 15.59 13.13
C PRO A 88 -5.60 15.07 14.23
N HIS A 89 -6.61 15.86 14.60
CA HIS A 89 -7.60 15.50 15.64
C HIS A 89 -8.68 14.50 15.16
N GLU A 90 -8.76 14.24 13.85
CA GLU A 90 -9.71 13.31 13.23
C GLU A 90 -9.02 12.06 12.66
N GLN A 91 -7.69 12.00 12.75
CA GLN A 91 -6.93 10.87 12.21
C GLN A 91 -7.14 9.61 13.06
N SER A 92 -7.51 8.52 12.40
CA SER A 92 -7.47 7.18 12.97
C SER A 92 -6.01 6.73 13.15
N ASP A 93 -5.81 5.71 13.99
CA ASP A 93 -4.50 5.05 14.15
C ASP A 93 -3.91 4.61 12.82
N HIS A 94 -4.77 4.11 11.93
CA HIS A 94 -4.42 3.71 10.59
C HIS A 94 -3.84 4.87 9.76
N LEU A 95 -4.50 6.03 9.73
CA LEU A 95 -4.00 7.20 9.00
C LEU A 95 -2.70 7.72 9.59
N ARG A 96 -2.55 7.67 10.93
CA ARG A 96 -1.29 8.02 11.60
C ARG A 96 -0.15 7.08 11.22
N ALA A 97 -0.41 5.76 11.16
CA ALA A 97 0.57 4.77 10.73
C ALA A 97 1.00 5.02 9.27
N ARG A 98 0.05 5.31 8.36
CA ARG A 98 0.36 5.64 6.95
C ARG A 98 1.20 6.90 6.82
N GLN A 99 0.91 7.95 7.61
CA GLN A 99 1.72 9.16 7.62
C GLN A 99 3.14 8.87 8.13
N ALA A 100 3.27 8.13 9.22
CA ALA A 100 4.58 7.73 9.76
C ALA A 100 5.39 6.90 8.75
N THR A 101 4.74 5.99 8.01
CA THR A 101 5.35 5.25 6.91
C THR A 101 5.90 6.19 5.84
N ALA A 102 5.11 7.17 5.40
CA ALA A 102 5.55 8.16 4.41
C ALA A 102 6.79 8.93 4.89
N ASP A 103 6.78 9.37 6.15
CA ASP A 103 7.88 10.14 6.75
C ASP A 103 9.17 9.30 6.83
N ILE A 104 9.07 8.04 7.24
CA ILE A 104 10.20 7.10 7.27
C ILE A 104 10.77 6.87 5.85
N LEU A 105 9.90 6.61 4.88
CA LEU A 105 10.35 6.33 3.51
C LEU A 105 11.04 7.54 2.86
N ARG A 106 10.65 8.78 3.19
CA ARG A 106 11.34 9.99 2.72
C ARG A 106 12.79 10.10 3.21
N GLU A 107 13.14 9.41 4.27
CA GLU A 107 14.51 9.33 4.77
C GLU A 107 15.38 8.32 3.99
N ALA A 108 14.85 7.61 3.00
CA ALA A 108 15.57 6.58 2.26
C ALA A 108 16.74 7.09 1.40
N GLY A 109 16.83 8.40 1.19
CA GLY A 109 17.89 8.99 0.34
C GLY A 109 17.63 8.91 -1.16
N VAL A 110 16.46 8.40 -1.56
CA VAL A 110 15.98 8.33 -2.95
C VAL A 110 14.74 9.23 -3.11
N PRO A 111 14.43 9.75 -4.31
CA PRO A 111 13.20 10.48 -4.57
C PRO A 111 11.96 9.63 -4.21
N VAL A 112 11.08 10.17 -3.37
CA VAL A 112 9.85 9.50 -2.94
C VAL A 112 8.63 10.26 -3.42
N THR A 113 7.81 9.61 -4.23
CA THR A 113 6.49 10.12 -4.64
C THR A 113 5.41 9.44 -3.81
N GLU A 114 4.73 10.20 -2.97
CA GLU A 114 3.57 9.72 -2.22
C GLU A 114 2.29 10.02 -3.02
N LEU A 115 1.63 8.96 -3.52
CA LEU A 115 0.32 9.05 -4.17
C LEU A 115 -0.77 8.75 -3.13
N ARG A 116 -1.56 9.76 -2.77
CA ARG A 116 -2.64 9.64 -1.78
C ARG A 116 -3.97 9.37 -2.46
N ALA A 117 -4.54 8.21 -2.21
CA ALA A 117 -5.83 7.81 -2.75
C ALA A 117 -6.89 7.72 -1.65
N GLY A 118 -8.14 8.01 -2.00
CA GLY A 118 -9.31 7.70 -1.19
C GLY A 118 -9.73 6.25 -1.37
N ILE A 119 -11.04 5.97 -1.26
CA ILE A 119 -11.56 4.64 -1.50
C ILE A 119 -11.37 4.27 -2.98
N ILE A 120 -10.64 3.20 -3.23
CA ILE A 120 -10.43 2.66 -4.58
C ILE A 120 -11.67 1.84 -4.96
N VAL A 121 -12.31 2.22 -6.05
CA VAL A 121 -13.51 1.56 -6.58
C VAL A 121 -13.13 0.70 -7.78
N GLY A 122 -13.35 -0.60 -7.68
CA GLY A 122 -13.03 -1.54 -8.76
C GLY A 122 -13.20 -2.98 -8.33
N ALA A 123 -13.08 -3.90 -9.26
CA ALA A 123 -13.16 -5.33 -8.98
C ALA A 123 -12.07 -5.75 -7.98
N GLY A 124 -12.46 -6.47 -6.92
CA GLY A 124 -11.55 -6.90 -5.85
C GLY A 124 -11.27 -5.85 -4.77
N SER A 125 -11.88 -4.66 -4.84
CA SER A 125 -11.82 -3.68 -3.76
C SER A 125 -12.70 -4.11 -2.60
N ALA A 126 -12.10 -4.60 -1.51
CA ALA A 126 -12.85 -5.09 -0.35
C ALA A 126 -13.79 -4.03 0.23
N ALA A 127 -13.35 -2.78 0.34
CA ALA A 127 -14.19 -1.70 0.86
C ALA A 127 -15.40 -1.42 -0.03
N PHE A 128 -15.23 -1.44 -1.35
CA PHE A 128 -16.33 -1.25 -2.29
C PHE A 128 -17.30 -2.44 -2.28
N GLU A 129 -16.78 -3.66 -2.26
CA GLU A 129 -17.61 -4.87 -2.26
C GLU A 129 -18.43 -4.98 -0.98
N VAL A 130 -17.85 -4.69 0.19
CA VAL A 130 -18.59 -4.64 1.45
C VAL A 130 -19.72 -3.61 1.40
N MET A 131 -19.46 -2.40 0.92
CA MET A 131 -20.49 -1.37 0.79
C MET A 131 -21.59 -1.80 -0.18
N ARG A 132 -21.22 -2.36 -1.33
CA ARG A 132 -22.18 -2.88 -2.33
C ARG A 132 -23.06 -3.98 -1.71
N ASP A 133 -22.44 -4.95 -1.05
CA ASP A 133 -23.15 -6.09 -0.46
C ASP A 133 -24.09 -5.64 0.67
N MET A 134 -23.68 -4.65 1.48
CA MET A 134 -24.56 -4.05 2.48
C MET A 134 -25.80 -3.41 1.86
N VAL A 135 -25.63 -2.68 0.75
CA VAL A 135 -26.75 -2.00 0.06
C VAL A 135 -27.72 -3.00 -0.59
N TYR A 136 -27.18 -4.07 -1.21
CA TYR A 136 -28.02 -5.02 -1.95
C TYR A 136 -28.64 -6.11 -1.09
N ASN A 137 -27.98 -6.50 -0.01
CA ASN A 137 -28.39 -7.70 0.74
C ASN A 137 -29.04 -7.39 2.10
N LEU A 138 -28.92 -6.17 2.62
CA LEU A 138 -29.55 -5.82 3.89
C LEU A 138 -30.91 -5.15 3.67
N PRO A 139 -32.01 -5.71 4.26
CA PRO A 139 -33.37 -5.14 4.12
C PRO A 139 -33.50 -3.79 4.83
N VAL A 140 -32.68 -3.54 5.84
CA VAL A 140 -32.61 -2.27 6.59
C VAL A 140 -31.16 -1.94 6.86
N LEU A 141 -30.75 -0.73 6.46
CA LEU A 141 -29.43 -0.20 6.76
C LEU A 141 -29.50 0.68 8.01
N THR A 142 -28.80 0.28 9.06
CA THR A 142 -28.54 1.10 10.25
C THR A 142 -27.10 1.57 10.21
N PRO A 143 -26.79 2.61 9.40
CA PRO A 143 -25.41 2.99 9.17
C PRO A 143 -24.77 3.55 10.45
N PRO A 144 -23.58 3.08 10.84
CA PRO A 144 -22.83 3.65 11.92
C PRO A 144 -22.41 5.11 11.62
N ARG A 145 -22.03 5.86 12.65
CA ARG A 145 -21.71 7.30 12.51
C ARG A 145 -20.59 7.58 11.50
N TRP A 146 -19.65 6.67 11.32
CA TRP A 146 -18.55 6.82 10.37
C TRP A 146 -18.97 6.85 8.89
N VAL A 147 -20.16 6.35 8.55
CA VAL A 147 -20.71 6.45 7.18
C VAL A 147 -20.95 7.92 6.76
N ARG A 148 -21.00 8.84 7.71
CA ARG A 148 -21.10 10.28 7.41
C ARG A 148 -19.78 10.92 7.02
N SER A 149 -18.67 10.18 7.12
CA SER A 149 -17.35 10.66 6.70
C SER A 149 -17.33 10.89 5.20
N ARG A 150 -16.81 12.03 4.79
CA ARG A 150 -16.62 12.35 3.37
C ARG A 150 -15.34 11.70 2.89
N THR A 151 -15.39 11.08 1.73
CA THR A 151 -14.21 10.52 1.04
C THR A 151 -14.28 10.88 -0.43
N THR A 152 -13.12 10.86 -1.09
CA THR A 152 -13.01 11.06 -2.52
C THR A 152 -12.70 9.72 -3.15
N PRO A 153 -13.68 9.00 -3.72
CA PRO A 153 -13.43 7.73 -4.39
C PRO A 153 -12.62 7.94 -5.68
N ILE A 154 -11.80 6.95 -6.02
CA ILE A 154 -11.06 6.90 -7.28
C ILE A 154 -11.31 5.56 -7.95
N ALA A 155 -11.58 5.54 -9.26
CA ALA A 155 -11.66 4.29 -10.01
C ALA A 155 -10.28 3.61 -10.07
N LEU A 156 -10.27 2.28 -9.98
CA LEU A 156 -9.03 1.49 -10.05
C LEU A 156 -8.24 1.79 -11.35
N GLU A 157 -8.94 1.90 -12.48
CA GLU A 157 -8.32 2.22 -13.76
C GLU A 157 -7.60 3.58 -13.75
N ASN A 158 -8.21 4.60 -13.14
CA ASN A 158 -7.61 5.91 -13.01
C ASN A 158 -6.38 5.87 -12.08
N LEU A 159 -6.46 5.12 -10.98
CA LEU A 159 -5.32 4.93 -10.10
C LEU A 159 -4.15 4.26 -10.82
N LEU A 160 -4.43 3.20 -11.58
CA LEU A 160 -3.41 2.51 -12.39
C LEU A 160 -2.79 3.43 -13.43
N HIS A 161 -3.60 4.28 -14.08
CA HIS A 161 -3.10 5.29 -15.00
C HIS A 161 -2.11 6.25 -14.32
N TYR A 162 -2.44 6.77 -13.14
CA TYR A 162 -1.53 7.64 -12.38
C TYR A 162 -0.25 6.89 -11.95
N LEU A 163 -0.37 5.66 -11.47
CA LEU A 163 0.81 4.87 -11.08
C LEU A 163 1.76 4.66 -12.26
N VAL A 164 1.24 4.36 -13.45
CA VAL A 164 2.07 4.20 -14.66
C VAL A 164 2.66 5.55 -15.13
N ALA A 165 1.91 6.63 -15.02
CA ALA A 165 2.38 7.96 -15.44
C ALA A 165 3.48 8.54 -14.53
N LEU A 166 3.73 7.94 -13.36
CA LEU A 166 4.80 8.32 -12.44
C LEU A 166 6.15 7.66 -12.76
N LEU A 167 6.20 6.72 -13.72
CA LEU A 167 7.44 6.11 -14.22
C LEU A 167 8.20 7.07 -15.13
#